data_aa9f723b0760707e145bf3f04ddbbd2a
#
_entry.id   aa9f723b0760707e145bf3f04ddbbd2a
#
_cell.length_a   1.000
_cell.length_b   1.000
_cell.length_c   1.000
_cell.angle_alpha   90.00
_cell.angle_beta   90.00
_cell.angle_gamma   90.00
#
_symmetry.space_group_name_H-M   'P 1'
#
loop_
_entity.id
_entity.type
_entity.pdbx_description
1 polymer ?
#
loop_
_entity_poly.entity_id
_entity_poly.type
_entity_poly.pdbx_seq_one_letter_code
_entity_poly.pdbx_strand_id
1 'polypeptide(L)'
;LVHPQIVEIVKMVKDAGWKPIINTNGLALGKKLLKKLKDAGAFGFTFHIDTSQVRADSKVTTEKEHNALRLKFAKMLDEEGGLSCSFNQTVSVDTLDQVKDTMAWAQQYPDLVHTMVFILFRTPELAGEFEVLANGRPVDIRKTYERPEWGGDSLLQAKQVVAKIRELDPDYQPCAYLNGDQDPN
;
A
#
# COMPACT_ATOMS: atom_id res chain seq x y z
N LEU A 1 -0.30 4.57 13.22
CA LEU A 1 -1.29 5.31 14.05
C LEU A 1 -1.11 5.11 15.57
N VAL A 2 0.02 4.54 15.97
CA VAL A 2 0.31 4.30 17.41
C VAL A 2 1.10 5.44 18.08
N HIS A 3 1.53 6.45 17.33
CA HIS A 3 2.24 7.59 17.89
C HIS A 3 1.29 8.40 18.79
N PRO A 4 1.67 8.74 20.03
CA PRO A 4 0.76 9.41 20.98
C PRO A 4 0.30 10.80 20.51
N GLN A 5 1.13 11.51 19.74
CA GLN A 5 0.85 12.85 19.22
C GLN A 5 0.40 12.84 17.75
N ILE A 6 -0.17 11.75 17.24
CA ILE A 6 -0.53 11.65 15.80
C ILE A 6 -1.51 12.75 15.37
N VAL A 7 -2.43 13.14 16.23
CA VAL A 7 -3.43 14.18 15.95
C VAL A 7 -2.76 15.55 15.82
N GLU A 8 -1.83 15.86 16.74
CA GLU A 8 -1.03 17.11 16.70
C GLU A 8 -0.14 17.16 15.46
N ILE A 9 0.48 16.04 15.07
CA ILE A 9 1.31 15.95 13.87
C ILE A 9 0.45 16.25 12.61
N VAL A 10 -0.73 15.65 12.51
CA VAL A 10 -1.66 15.92 11.40
C VAL A 10 -2.04 17.39 11.33
N LYS A 11 -2.36 17.98 12.50
CA LYS A 11 -2.68 19.40 12.57
C LYS A 11 -1.50 20.28 12.14
N MET A 12 -0.28 20.01 12.60
CA MET A 12 0.92 20.75 12.18
C MET A 12 1.15 20.71 10.68
N VAL A 13 0.99 19.54 10.05
CA VAL A 13 1.11 19.40 8.58
C VAL A 13 0.03 20.21 7.86
N LYS A 14 -1.21 20.18 8.38
CA LYS A 14 -2.32 20.97 7.84
C LYS A 14 -2.09 22.47 7.98
N ASP A 15 -1.64 22.93 9.15
CA ASP A 15 -1.36 24.34 9.46
C ASP A 15 -0.21 24.89 8.59
N ALA A 16 0.73 24.02 8.18
CA ALA A 16 1.79 24.34 7.21
C ALA A 16 1.31 24.43 5.75
N GLY A 17 0.01 24.29 5.49
CA GLY A 17 -0.58 24.40 4.14
C GLY A 17 -0.57 23.10 3.33
N TRP A 18 -0.18 21.98 3.91
CA TRP A 18 -0.11 20.68 3.23
C TRP A 18 -1.40 19.87 3.39
N LYS A 19 -1.55 18.84 2.56
CA LYS A 19 -2.65 17.86 2.63
C LYS A 19 -2.14 16.59 3.32
N PRO A 20 -2.35 16.41 4.63
CA PRO A 20 -1.85 15.21 5.33
C PRO A 20 -2.61 13.97 4.88
N ILE A 21 -1.88 13.01 4.31
CA ILE A 21 -2.36 11.66 3.99
C ILE A 21 -1.68 10.67 4.95
N ILE A 22 -2.47 9.87 5.61
CA ILE A 22 -1.99 8.95 6.64
C ILE A 22 -1.82 7.55 6.05
N ASN A 23 -0.57 7.09 5.93
CA ASN A 23 -0.27 5.72 5.52
C ASN A 23 -0.29 4.79 6.73
N THR A 24 -1.08 3.71 6.68
CA THR A 24 -1.31 2.83 7.83
C THR A 24 -1.78 1.44 7.39
N ASN A 25 -1.56 0.43 8.26
CA ASN A 25 -2.22 -0.86 8.12
C ASN A 25 -3.68 -0.88 8.62
N GLY A 26 -4.15 0.21 9.24
CA GLY A 26 -5.53 0.35 9.73
C GLY A 26 -5.81 -0.28 11.09
N LEU A 27 -4.96 -1.16 11.63
CA LEU A 27 -5.24 -1.94 12.84
C LEU A 27 -5.63 -1.09 14.06
N ALA A 28 -5.00 0.09 14.22
CA ALA A 28 -5.27 1.00 15.33
C ALA A 28 -6.35 2.05 15.01
N LEU A 29 -6.95 2.02 13.81
CA LEU A 29 -7.91 3.02 13.38
C LEU A 29 -9.34 2.64 13.74
N GLY A 30 -9.87 3.25 14.79
CA GLY A 30 -11.31 3.19 15.13
C GLY A 30 -12.02 4.51 14.83
N LYS A 31 -13.36 4.50 14.79
CA LYS A 31 -14.20 5.68 14.47
C LYS A 31 -13.84 6.92 15.31
N LYS A 32 -13.54 6.75 16.60
CA LYS A 32 -13.15 7.87 17.48
C LYS A 32 -11.83 8.53 17.08
N LEU A 33 -10.81 7.74 16.68
CA LEU A 33 -9.54 8.26 16.22
C LEU A 33 -9.68 8.87 14.83
N LEU A 34 -10.43 8.21 13.93
CA LEU A 34 -10.72 8.71 12.59
C LEU A 34 -11.31 10.12 12.65
N LYS A 35 -12.36 10.32 13.48
CA LYS A 35 -12.97 11.63 13.66
C LYS A 35 -11.96 12.68 14.14
N LYS A 36 -11.12 12.36 15.14
CA LYS A 36 -10.09 13.28 15.63
C LYS A 36 -9.08 13.66 14.55
N LEU A 37 -8.66 12.70 13.72
CA LEU A 37 -7.71 12.94 12.63
C LEU A 37 -8.34 13.80 11.52
N LYS A 38 -9.60 13.57 11.18
CA LYS A 38 -10.36 14.41 10.28
C LYS A 38 -10.49 15.83 10.81
N ASP A 39 -10.92 16.00 12.06
CA ASP A 39 -11.07 17.31 12.70
C ASP A 39 -9.71 18.07 12.77
N ALA A 40 -8.58 17.35 12.86
CA ALA A 40 -7.23 17.91 12.78
C ALA A 40 -6.80 18.27 11.34
N GLY A 41 -7.59 17.94 10.33
CA GLY A 41 -7.35 18.30 8.94
C GLY A 41 -6.72 17.20 8.08
N ALA A 42 -6.84 15.93 8.46
CA ALA A 42 -6.46 14.82 7.59
C ALA A 42 -7.18 14.94 6.24
N PHE A 43 -6.43 14.82 5.14
CA PHE A 43 -6.97 14.83 3.79
C PHE A 43 -7.44 13.44 3.37
N GLY A 44 -6.76 12.39 3.82
CA GLY A 44 -7.11 11.02 3.46
C GLY A 44 -6.23 9.98 4.13
N PHE A 45 -6.48 8.74 3.75
CA PHE A 45 -5.76 7.57 4.25
C PHE A 45 -5.33 6.69 3.09
N THR A 46 -4.12 6.16 3.21
CA THR A 46 -3.64 5.07 2.39
C THR A 46 -3.51 3.83 3.26
N PHE A 47 -4.31 2.82 3.00
CA PHE A 47 -4.27 1.57 3.75
C PHE A 47 -3.37 0.56 3.06
N HIS A 48 -2.40 0.03 3.79
CA HIS A 48 -1.62 -1.11 3.33
C HIS A 48 -2.31 -2.40 3.78
N ILE A 49 -3.01 -3.03 2.85
CA ILE A 49 -3.78 -4.26 3.07
C ILE A 49 -3.47 -5.20 1.89
N ASP A 50 -2.65 -6.20 2.15
CA ASP A 50 -2.27 -7.21 1.16
C ASP A 50 -1.80 -8.51 1.83
N THR A 51 -1.57 -9.52 1.02
CA THR A 51 -1.14 -10.85 1.46
C THR A 51 0.32 -10.89 1.95
N SER A 52 1.11 -9.84 1.71
CA SER A 52 2.49 -9.76 2.22
C SER A 52 2.55 -9.48 3.71
N GLN A 53 1.44 -9.04 4.30
CA GLN A 53 1.35 -8.66 5.71
C GLN A 53 0.73 -9.75 6.57
N VAL A 54 1.38 -10.08 7.68
CA VAL A 54 0.76 -10.86 8.76
C VAL A 54 -0.14 -9.92 9.55
N ARG A 55 -1.47 -10.09 9.44
CA ARG A 55 -2.48 -9.23 10.06
C ARG A 55 -3.21 -9.95 11.17
N ALA A 56 -3.39 -9.27 12.31
CA ALA A 56 -4.16 -9.80 13.44
C ALA A 56 -5.68 -9.83 13.17
N ASP A 57 -6.17 -8.95 12.28
CA ASP A 57 -7.58 -8.78 11.95
C ASP A 57 -8.03 -9.54 10.69
N SER A 58 -7.12 -10.29 10.05
CA SER A 58 -7.42 -11.07 8.85
C SER A 58 -6.52 -12.31 8.78
N LYS A 59 -7.10 -13.44 8.42
CA LYS A 59 -6.41 -14.71 8.20
C LYS A 59 -6.50 -15.18 6.74
N VAL A 60 -6.98 -14.31 5.84
CA VAL A 60 -7.14 -14.62 4.43
C VAL A 60 -5.78 -14.64 3.73
N THR A 61 -5.70 -15.39 2.63
CA THR A 61 -4.45 -15.67 1.93
C THR A 61 -4.42 -15.14 0.51
N THR A 62 -5.52 -14.58 0.02
CA THR A 62 -5.60 -14.02 -1.33
C THR A 62 -5.99 -12.54 -1.31
N GLU A 63 -5.57 -11.80 -2.34
CA GLU A 63 -5.93 -10.39 -2.49
C GLU A 63 -7.44 -10.19 -2.66
N LYS A 64 -8.09 -11.14 -3.35
CA LYS A 64 -9.54 -11.14 -3.53
C LYS A 64 -10.30 -11.20 -2.19
N GLU A 65 -9.85 -12.03 -1.27
CA GLU A 65 -10.44 -12.13 0.06
C GLU A 65 -10.20 -10.87 0.90
N HIS A 66 -9.04 -10.20 0.72
CA HIS A 66 -8.74 -8.92 1.37
C HIS A 66 -9.67 -7.78 0.92
N ASN A 67 -10.35 -7.90 -0.22
CA ASN A 67 -11.28 -6.89 -0.71
C ASN A 67 -12.43 -6.61 0.27
N ALA A 68 -12.87 -7.60 1.04
CA ALA A 68 -13.87 -7.39 2.09
C ALA A 68 -13.37 -6.44 3.19
N LEU A 69 -12.10 -6.59 3.60
CA LEU A 69 -11.48 -5.71 4.59
C LEU A 69 -11.23 -4.31 4.01
N ARG A 70 -10.77 -4.22 2.76
CA ARG A 70 -10.61 -2.93 2.06
C ARG A 70 -11.94 -2.17 2.00
N LEU A 71 -13.02 -2.86 1.63
CA LEU A 71 -14.35 -2.25 1.57
C LEU A 71 -14.83 -1.74 2.94
N LYS A 72 -14.53 -2.47 4.01
CA LYS A 72 -14.84 -2.03 5.38
C LYS A 72 -14.19 -0.68 5.71
N PHE A 73 -12.89 -0.50 5.36
CA PHE A 73 -12.19 0.76 5.60
C PHE A 73 -12.67 1.86 4.67
N ALA A 74 -12.92 1.58 3.40
CA ALA A 74 -13.46 2.53 2.46
C ALA A 74 -14.81 3.09 2.93
N LYS A 75 -15.73 2.23 3.34
CA LYS A 75 -17.03 2.63 3.91
C LYS A 75 -16.88 3.42 5.21
N MET A 76 -15.92 3.08 6.06
CA MET A 76 -15.67 3.81 7.30
C MET A 76 -15.22 5.25 7.03
N LEU A 77 -14.41 5.49 5.98
CA LEU A 77 -14.02 6.83 5.57
C LEU A 77 -15.18 7.60 4.93
N ASP A 78 -15.98 6.93 4.12
CA ASP A 78 -17.16 7.50 3.47
C ASP A 78 -18.21 7.95 4.49
N GLU A 79 -18.53 7.10 5.48
CA GLU A 79 -19.44 7.44 6.59
C GLU A 79 -18.97 8.68 7.37
N GLU A 80 -17.66 8.87 7.55
CA GLU A 80 -17.10 10.07 8.17
C GLU A 80 -17.16 11.27 7.21
N GLY A 81 -17.03 11.02 5.90
CA GLY A 81 -17.14 11.99 4.80
C GLY A 81 -15.91 12.87 4.57
N GLY A 82 -15.74 13.33 3.34
CA GLY A 82 -14.70 14.30 2.97
C GLY A 82 -13.26 13.81 3.08
N LEU A 83 -13.02 12.50 3.10
CA LEU A 83 -11.70 11.88 3.21
C LEU A 83 -11.37 11.08 1.95
N SER A 84 -10.17 11.25 1.42
CA SER A 84 -9.66 10.41 0.34
C SER A 84 -9.27 9.01 0.86
N CYS A 85 -9.63 7.98 0.10
CA CYS A 85 -9.31 6.59 0.40
C CYS A 85 -8.40 6.00 -0.67
N SER A 86 -7.27 5.47 -0.25
CA SER A 86 -6.31 4.79 -1.11
C SER A 86 -5.89 3.46 -0.50
N PHE A 87 -5.49 2.51 -1.35
CA PHE A 87 -4.95 1.24 -0.91
C PHE A 87 -3.60 0.96 -1.55
N ASN A 88 -2.66 0.46 -0.75
CA ASN A 88 -1.40 -0.11 -1.20
C ASN A 88 -1.53 -1.63 -1.23
N GLN A 89 -1.02 -2.22 -2.31
CA GLN A 89 -0.82 -3.66 -2.45
C GLN A 89 0.60 -3.92 -2.91
N THR A 90 1.34 -4.71 -2.14
CA THR A 90 2.64 -5.24 -2.56
C THR A 90 2.41 -6.36 -3.56
N VAL A 91 3.10 -6.30 -4.69
CA VAL A 91 3.00 -7.28 -5.77
C VAL A 91 4.34 -8.00 -5.89
N SER A 92 4.31 -9.31 -5.71
CA SER A 92 5.39 -10.25 -6.00
C SER A 92 5.07 -11.06 -7.25
N VAL A 93 6.01 -11.90 -7.68
CA VAL A 93 5.77 -12.85 -8.79
C VAL A 93 4.56 -13.72 -8.50
N ASP A 94 4.42 -14.20 -7.26
CA ASP A 94 3.33 -15.11 -6.85
C ASP A 94 1.96 -14.42 -6.77
N THR A 95 1.94 -13.09 -6.59
CA THR A 95 0.69 -12.34 -6.45
C THR A 95 0.36 -11.47 -7.67
N LEU A 96 1.20 -11.52 -8.72
CA LEU A 96 1.03 -10.71 -9.93
C LEU A 96 -0.35 -10.93 -10.58
N ASP A 97 -0.80 -12.17 -10.69
CA ASP A 97 -2.10 -12.50 -11.30
C ASP A 97 -3.29 -11.95 -10.50
N GLN A 98 -3.10 -11.67 -9.22
CA GLN A 98 -4.14 -11.15 -8.34
C GLN A 98 -4.34 -9.61 -8.47
N VAL A 99 -3.47 -8.92 -9.21
CA VAL A 99 -3.62 -7.48 -9.52
C VAL A 99 -4.97 -7.20 -10.16
N LYS A 100 -5.38 -8.03 -11.11
CA LYS A 100 -6.66 -7.88 -11.80
C LYS A 100 -7.87 -8.03 -10.87
N ASP A 101 -7.80 -8.94 -9.87
CA ASP A 101 -8.90 -9.14 -8.92
C ASP A 101 -9.10 -7.91 -8.03
N THR A 102 -7.99 -7.26 -7.64
CA THR A 102 -8.02 -6.04 -6.85
C THR A 102 -8.51 -4.85 -7.68
N MET A 103 -8.04 -4.73 -8.93
CA MET A 103 -8.50 -3.67 -9.84
C MET A 103 -9.98 -3.81 -10.17
N ALA A 104 -10.44 -5.01 -10.54
CA ALA A 104 -11.85 -5.28 -10.82
C ALA A 104 -12.76 -4.96 -9.63
N TRP A 105 -12.26 -5.21 -8.41
CA TRP A 105 -12.96 -4.81 -7.20
C TRP A 105 -12.99 -3.29 -7.04
N ALA A 106 -11.86 -2.60 -7.19
CA ALA A 106 -11.79 -1.15 -7.02
C ALA A 106 -12.72 -0.42 -8.01
N GLN A 107 -12.80 -0.88 -9.25
CA GLN A 107 -13.68 -0.35 -10.28
C GLN A 107 -15.18 -0.48 -9.96
N GLN A 108 -15.56 -1.36 -9.03
CA GLN A 108 -16.95 -1.47 -8.55
C GLN A 108 -17.32 -0.37 -7.53
N TYR A 109 -16.32 0.33 -6.97
CA TYR A 109 -16.50 1.30 -5.90
C TYR A 109 -15.74 2.62 -6.19
N PRO A 110 -15.95 3.26 -7.37
CA PRO A 110 -15.21 4.47 -7.75
C PRO A 110 -15.43 5.65 -6.81
N ASP A 111 -16.62 5.70 -6.17
CA ASP A 111 -16.94 6.75 -5.20
C ASP A 111 -16.30 6.54 -3.82
N LEU A 112 -15.80 5.34 -3.54
CA LEU A 112 -15.19 4.98 -2.25
C LEU A 112 -13.68 4.80 -2.35
N VAL A 113 -13.17 4.31 -3.47
CA VAL A 113 -11.75 3.97 -3.68
C VAL A 113 -11.17 4.92 -4.71
N HIS A 114 -10.40 5.90 -4.25
CA HIS A 114 -9.88 6.97 -5.12
C HIS A 114 -8.54 6.61 -5.76
N THR A 115 -7.76 5.72 -5.13
CA THR A 115 -6.43 5.35 -5.64
C THR A 115 -6.06 3.93 -5.24
N MET A 116 -5.51 3.18 -6.20
CA MET A 116 -4.81 1.92 -5.97
C MET A 116 -3.33 2.10 -6.28
N VAL A 117 -2.46 1.69 -5.36
CA VAL A 117 -1.00 1.74 -5.52
C VAL A 117 -0.45 0.32 -5.49
N PHE A 118 0.12 -0.12 -6.59
CA PHE A 118 0.81 -1.40 -6.68
C PHE A 118 2.30 -1.19 -6.43
N ILE A 119 2.81 -1.72 -5.32
CA ILE A 119 4.20 -1.61 -4.90
C ILE A 119 4.91 -2.89 -5.33
N LEU A 120 5.86 -2.77 -6.24
CA LEU A 120 6.65 -3.92 -6.66
C LEU A 120 7.51 -4.40 -5.49
N PHE A 121 7.36 -5.67 -5.13
CA PHE A 121 8.26 -6.28 -4.15
C PHE A 121 9.69 -6.25 -4.66
N ARG A 122 10.60 -5.83 -3.79
CA ARG A 122 12.04 -5.83 -4.05
C ARG A 122 12.76 -6.49 -2.88
N THR A 123 13.56 -7.49 -3.17
CA THR A 123 14.60 -7.95 -2.24
C THR A 123 15.73 -6.93 -2.24
N PRO A 124 16.25 -6.52 -1.07
CA PRO A 124 17.45 -5.73 -1.03
C PRO A 124 18.59 -6.53 -1.72
N GLU A 125 19.20 -5.95 -2.74
CA GLU A 125 20.44 -6.50 -3.27
C GLU A 125 21.55 -6.22 -2.25
N LEU A 126 21.85 -7.21 -1.44
CA LEU A 126 22.92 -7.18 -0.47
C LEU A 126 24.18 -7.75 -1.15
N ALA A 127 24.66 -7.05 -2.16
CA ALA A 127 25.94 -7.33 -2.77
C ALA A 127 27.04 -6.94 -1.79
N GLY A 128 27.47 -7.86 -0.95
CA GLY A 128 28.74 -7.99 -0.25
C GLY A 128 29.48 -6.79 0.38
N GLU A 129 29.06 -5.58 0.09
CA GLU A 129 29.76 -4.34 0.43
C GLU A 129 29.22 -3.65 1.70
N PHE A 130 28.15 -4.16 2.30
CA PHE A 130 27.51 -3.54 3.46
C PHE A 130 27.51 -4.47 4.67
N GLU A 131 28.00 -3.97 5.79
CA GLU A 131 27.79 -4.58 7.09
C GLU A 131 26.52 -3.97 7.70
N VAL A 132 25.54 -4.82 8.01
CA VAL A 132 24.30 -4.38 8.66
C VAL A 132 24.40 -4.59 10.16
N LEU A 133 24.20 -3.54 10.92
CA LEU A 133 24.29 -3.55 12.39
C LEU A 133 22.91 -3.30 13.00
N ALA A 134 22.48 -4.17 13.92
CA ALA A 134 21.35 -3.92 14.82
C ALA A 134 21.87 -3.75 16.24
N ASN A 135 21.63 -2.58 16.84
CA ASN A 135 22.16 -2.22 18.17
C ASN A 135 23.69 -2.41 18.28
N GLY A 136 24.44 -2.04 17.23
CA GLY A 136 25.89 -2.16 17.16
C GLY A 136 26.43 -3.60 16.98
N ARG A 137 25.58 -4.56 16.69
CA ARG A 137 25.97 -5.96 16.43
C ARG A 137 25.73 -6.32 14.96
N PRO A 138 26.66 -6.99 14.28
CA PRO A 138 26.46 -7.49 12.92
C PRO A 138 25.24 -8.42 12.85
N VAL A 139 24.39 -8.17 11.86
CA VAL A 139 23.20 -8.99 11.57
C VAL A 139 23.27 -9.46 10.12
N ASP A 140 23.12 -10.74 9.93
CA ASP A 140 22.94 -11.31 8.60
C ASP A 140 21.49 -11.14 8.15
N ILE A 141 21.21 -10.04 7.44
CA ILE A 141 19.87 -9.76 6.95
C ILE A 141 19.42 -10.66 5.82
N ARG A 142 20.32 -11.40 5.15
CA ARG A 142 19.93 -12.41 4.15
C ARG A 142 19.03 -13.43 4.78
N LYS A 143 19.36 -13.91 5.99
CA LYS A 143 18.51 -14.85 6.74
C LYS A 143 17.13 -14.31 7.10
N THR A 144 17.00 -13.00 7.18
CA THR A 144 15.72 -12.33 7.48
C THR A 144 14.83 -12.22 6.24
N TYR A 145 15.44 -12.17 5.05
CA TYR A 145 14.75 -12.01 3.76
C TYR A 145 14.78 -13.28 2.89
N GLU A 146 15.48 -14.33 3.32
CA GLU A 146 15.41 -15.63 2.67
C GLU A 146 14.02 -16.23 2.85
N ARG A 147 13.16 -16.02 1.86
CA ARG A 147 12.02 -16.88 1.63
C ARG A 147 12.38 -17.80 0.47
N PRO A 148 12.52 -19.11 0.73
CA PRO A 148 12.88 -20.09 -0.30
C PRO A 148 11.93 -20.09 -1.51
N GLU A 149 10.67 -19.72 -1.27
CA GLU A 149 9.63 -19.60 -2.28
C GLU A 149 9.76 -18.35 -3.16
N TRP A 150 10.56 -17.36 -2.79
CA TRP A 150 10.79 -16.16 -3.59
C TRP A 150 12.06 -16.34 -4.40
N GLY A 151 12.00 -17.25 -5.40
CA GLY A 151 13.13 -17.60 -6.27
C GLY A 151 13.91 -16.38 -6.77
N GLY A 152 15.22 -16.42 -6.54
CA GLY A 152 16.15 -15.31 -6.45
C GLY A 152 16.36 -14.38 -7.64
N ASP A 153 15.84 -14.62 -8.86
CA ASP A 153 16.25 -13.83 -10.04
C ASP A 153 15.12 -13.14 -10.82
N SER A 154 13.87 -13.27 -10.42
CA SER A 154 12.78 -12.62 -11.14
C SER A 154 12.33 -11.33 -10.44
N LEU A 155 13.09 -10.26 -10.63
CA LEU A 155 12.63 -8.91 -10.28
C LEU A 155 11.41 -8.57 -11.13
N LEU A 156 10.25 -8.47 -10.49
CA LEU A 156 9.03 -8.00 -11.14
C LEU A 156 9.23 -6.58 -11.67
N GLN A 157 8.85 -6.36 -12.93
CA GLN A 157 8.94 -5.05 -13.58
C GLN A 157 7.56 -4.39 -13.66
N ALA A 158 7.51 -3.06 -13.64
CA ALA A 158 6.27 -2.29 -13.74
C ALA A 158 5.44 -2.67 -14.98
N LYS A 159 6.10 -2.95 -16.12
CA LYS A 159 5.43 -3.38 -17.36
C LYS A 159 4.60 -4.67 -17.20
N GLN A 160 4.97 -5.55 -16.27
CA GLN A 160 4.21 -6.78 -16.01
C GLN A 160 2.92 -6.47 -15.26
N VAL A 161 2.96 -5.52 -14.31
CA VAL A 161 1.75 -5.03 -13.62
C VAL A 161 0.83 -4.31 -14.63
N VAL A 162 1.39 -3.46 -15.50
CA VAL A 162 0.64 -2.81 -16.58
C VAL A 162 -0.02 -3.84 -17.50
N ALA A 163 0.69 -4.91 -17.86
CA ALA A 163 0.12 -5.99 -18.67
C ALA A 163 -1.08 -6.66 -17.98
N LYS A 164 -1.01 -6.87 -16.65
CA LYS A 164 -2.13 -7.41 -15.88
C LYS A 164 -3.33 -6.46 -15.77
N ILE A 165 -3.09 -5.17 -15.69
CA ILE A 165 -4.17 -4.16 -15.75
C ILE A 165 -4.84 -4.18 -17.12
N ARG A 166 -4.06 -4.31 -18.20
CA ARG A 166 -4.58 -4.38 -19.58
C ARG A 166 -5.37 -5.66 -19.89
N GLU A 167 -5.20 -6.73 -19.13
CA GLU A 167 -6.09 -7.90 -19.24
C GLU A 167 -7.54 -7.54 -18.83
N LEU A 168 -7.72 -6.52 -18.00
CA LEU A 168 -9.03 -6.04 -17.53
C LEU A 168 -9.51 -4.82 -18.32
N ASP A 169 -8.60 -3.90 -18.62
CA ASP A 169 -8.83 -2.66 -19.36
C ASP A 169 -7.78 -2.54 -20.48
N PRO A 170 -8.07 -3.06 -21.69
CA PRO A 170 -7.14 -3.05 -22.82
C PRO A 170 -6.68 -1.65 -23.25
N ASP A 171 -7.50 -0.63 -22.97
CA ASP A 171 -7.22 0.76 -23.34
C ASP A 171 -6.39 1.51 -22.26
N TYR A 172 -6.05 0.84 -21.15
CA TYR A 172 -5.24 1.45 -20.11
C TYR A 172 -3.88 1.92 -20.65
N GLN A 173 -3.59 3.23 -20.46
CA GLN A 173 -2.32 3.84 -20.84
C GLN A 173 -1.66 4.45 -19.61
N PRO A 174 -0.39 4.11 -19.30
CA PRO A 174 0.39 4.85 -18.33
C PRO A 174 0.54 6.30 -18.78
N CYS A 175 0.27 7.24 -17.88
CA CYS A 175 0.24 8.67 -18.21
C CYS A 175 1.36 9.50 -17.57
N ALA A 176 2.06 8.96 -16.57
CA ALA A 176 3.15 9.64 -15.87
C ALA A 176 4.12 8.67 -15.19
N TYR A 177 5.37 9.10 -15.04
CA TYR A 177 6.44 8.39 -14.32
C TYR A 177 7.07 9.33 -13.30
N LEU A 178 7.29 8.86 -12.08
CA LEU A 178 7.82 9.69 -10.98
C LEU A 178 9.29 10.06 -11.15
N ASN A 179 10.06 9.30 -11.94
CA ASN A 179 11.47 9.54 -12.21
C ASN A 179 11.75 10.52 -13.38
N GLY A 180 10.71 11.07 -13.99
CA GLY A 180 10.82 11.99 -15.12
C GLY A 180 11.07 11.33 -16.48
N ASP A 181 11.30 10.04 -16.55
CA ASP A 181 11.32 9.30 -17.81
C ASP A 181 9.91 9.20 -18.37
N GLN A 182 9.72 9.72 -19.57
CA GLN A 182 8.41 9.72 -20.23
C GLN A 182 8.24 8.56 -21.21
N ASP A 183 9.28 7.73 -21.38
CA ASP A 183 9.23 6.57 -22.25
C ASP A 183 8.96 5.29 -21.42
N PRO A 184 7.80 4.66 -21.62
CA PRO A 184 7.43 3.44 -20.92
C PRO A 184 8.02 2.16 -21.54
N ASN A 185 8.83 2.25 -22.59
CA ASN A 185 9.35 1.10 -23.33
C ASN A 185 10.38 0.29 -22.58
#